data_acc6b6f3e90d250148d3cd2adeaad3b4
#
_entry.id   acc6b6f3e90d250148d3cd2adeaad3b4
#
_cell.length_a   1.000
_cell.length_b   1.000
_cell.length_c   1.000
_cell.angle_alpha   90.00
_cell.angle_beta   90.00
_cell.angle_gamma   90.00
#
_symmetry.space_group_name_H-M   'P 1'
#
loop_
_entity.id
_entity.type
_entity.pdbx_description
1 polymer ?
#
loop_
_entity_poly.entity_id
_entity_poly.type
_entity_poly.pdbx_seq_one_letter_code
_entity_poly.pdbx_strand_id
1 'polypeptide(L)'
;MPRIPGLGWYALAGAVFIAGLALGGLLVWRFVAGFEPATTFMAPGVVKLSLTTPGEYILWHEHRTVYKGRTYDVPAQMPDGTRYRVQGPDGEIAIRGNSAMRLEASTEGHEGRSVSVAQFQAAQPGPYVVAVEGDFKPRVMAVGPNRTWPIMKLAGEVSLTVILALGAAIAVGLYGFLRTVVAPGAAGSGEGTQDSLRKLAGLVYGLQAASMLVGVTLFAGVIINYLRREQAAGTWLESHFTWQIRTFWWSLAWGMLGIATAIVLVGVFILIGSGVWFVYRIVRGWIELNEGRPMYV
;
A
#
# COMPACT_ATOMS: atom_id res chain seq x y z
N MET A 1 7.02 18.16 38.11
CA MET A 1 6.62 17.01 37.26
C MET A 1 7.91 16.33 36.80
N PRO A 2 8.12 15.04 37.07
CA PRO A 2 9.32 14.35 36.58
C PRO A 2 9.28 14.33 35.04
N ARG A 3 10.31 14.83 34.39
CA ARG A 3 10.50 14.74 32.95
C ARG A 3 10.78 13.26 32.62
N ILE A 4 9.89 12.61 31.90
CA ILE A 4 10.11 11.25 31.39
C ILE A 4 11.27 11.37 30.38
N PRO A 5 12.46 10.77 30.66
CA PRO A 5 13.57 10.80 29.72
C PRO A 5 13.14 10.13 28.42
N GLY A 6 13.29 10.82 27.29
CA GLY A 6 12.96 10.26 25.97
C GLY A 6 11.59 10.64 25.39
N LEU A 7 10.68 11.28 26.15
CA LEU A 7 9.34 11.67 25.65
C LEU A 7 9.41 12.51 24.36
N GLY A 8 10.43 13.38 24.25
CA GLY A 8 10.64 14.20 23.05
C GLY A 8 10.88 13.39 21.76
N TRP A 9 11.57 12.24 21.85
CA TRP A 9 11.83 11.38 20.71
C TRP A 9 10.57 10.66 20.24
N TYR A 10 9.71 10.22 21.17
CA TYR A 10 8.43 9.60 20.82
C TYR A 10 7.45 10.63 20.24
N ALA A 11 7.45 11.85 20.76
CA ALA A 11 6.68 12.95 20.19
C ALA A 11 7.16 13.30 18.78
N LEU A 12 8.48 13.33 18.54
CA LEU A 12 9.06 13.53 17.21
C LEU A 12 8.70 12.38 16.25
N ALA A 13 8.79 11.13 16.70
CA ALA A 13 8.38 9.98 15.91
C ALA A 13 6.90 10.07 15.50
N GLY A 14 6.03 10.41 16.44
CA GLY A 14 4.61 10.67 16.18
C GLY A 14 4.39 11.80 15.17
N ALA A 15 5.10 12.91 15.31
CA ALA A 15 5.03 14.05 14.40
C ALA A 15 5.47 13.68 12.97
N VAL A 16 6.54 12.91 12.82
CA VAL A 16 7.02 12.40 11.51
C VAL A 16 5.97 11.50 10.86
N PHE A 17 5.35 10.60 11.62
CA PHE A 17 4.31 9.73 11.10
C PHE A 17 3.06 10.51 10.66
N ILE A 18 2.58 11.45 11.50
CA ILE A 18 1.43 12.31 11.16
C ILE A 18 1.72 13.16 9.93
N ALA A 19 2.93 13.71 9.81
CA ALA A 19 3.34 14.46 8.62
C ALA A 19 3.31 13.60 7.35
N GLY A 20 3.72 12.34 7.43
CA GLY A 20 3.63 11.39 6.32
C GLY A 20 2.19 11.08 5.91
N LEU A 21 1.29 10.87 6.89
CA LEU A 21 -0.13 10.69 6.62
C LEU A 21 -0.77 11.94 5.98
N ALA A 22 -0.40 13.14 6.47
CA ALA A 22 -0.88 14.40 5.91
C ALA A 22 -0.41 14.59 4.47
N LEU A 23 0.85 14.24 4.17
CA LEU A 23 1.38 14.29 2.80
C LEU A 23 0.67 13.29 1.88
N GLY A 24 0.45 12.05 2.33
CA GLY A 24 -0.35 11.06 1.60
C GLY A 24 -1.77 11.55 1.32
N GLY A 25 -2.43 12.13 2.32
CA GLY A 25 -3.75 12.76 2.18
C GLY A 25 -3.75 13.94 1.18
N LEU A 26 -2.69 14.75 1.16
CA LEU A 26 -2.53 15.84 0.21
C LEU A 26 -2.37 15.33 -1.23
N LEU A 27 -1.64 14.23 -1.44
CA LEU A 27 -1.51 13.59 -2.76
C LEU A 27 -2.88 13.11 -3.27
N VAL A 28 -3.65 12.44 -2.41
CA VAL A 28 -5.02 12.01 -2.73
C VAL A 28 -5.90 13.21 -3.03
N TRP A 29 -5.87 14.24 -2.19
CA TRP A 29 -6.65 15.45 -2.38
C TRP A 29 -6.33 16.11 -3.73
N ARG A 30 -5.06 16.31 -4.07
CA ARG A 30 -4.63 16.89 -5.35
C ARG A 30 -5.12 16.06 -6.54
N PHE A 31 -5.07 14.74 -6.42
CA PHE A 31 -5.57 13.84 -7.45
C PHE A 31 -7.08 14.00 -7.66
N VAL A 32 -7.85 14.00 -6.56
CA VAL A 32 -9.32 14.14 -6.60
C VAL A 32 -9.71 15.54 -7.10
N ALA A 33 -9.01 16.58 -6.66
CA ALA A 33 -9.27 17.97 -7.10
C ALA A 33 -8.99 18.17 -8.59
N GLY A 34 -8.10 17.40 -9.20
CA GLY A 34 -7.82 17.40 -10.64
C GLY A 34 -8.74 16.47 -11.45
N PHE A 35 -9.84 16.01 -10.86
CA PHE A 35 -10.71 15.03 -11.49
C PHE A 35 -11.63 15.67 -12.51
N GLU A 36 -11.36 15.45 -13.80
CA GLU A 36 -12.26 15.84 -14.88
C GLU A 36 -13.39 14.82 -15.04
N PRO A 37 -14.67 15.21 -14.95
CA PRO A 37 -15.78 14.29 -15.16
C PRO A 37 -15.83 13.83 -16.62
N ALA A 38 -16.28 12.61 -16.87
CA ALA A 38 -16.57 12.13 -18.21
C ALA A 38 -17.73 12.93 -18.82
N THR A 39 -17.63 13.27 -20.11
CA THR A 39 -18.70 13.94 -20.83
C THR A 39 -19.63 12.91 -21.42
N THR A 40 -20.90 12.94 -21.03
CA THR A 40 -21.92 12.00 -21.46
C THR A 40 -22.75 12.58 -22.63
N PHE A 41 -23.04 11.75 -23.63
CA PHE A 41 -23.81 12.13 -24.81
C PHE A 41 -24.62 10.96 -25.36
N MET A 42 -25.52 11.25 -26.32
CA MET A 42 -26.33 10.22 -26.98
C MET A 42 -25.70 9.81 -28.32
N ALA A 43 -25.65 8.52 -28.57
CA ALA A 43 -25.25 7.91 -29.83
C ALA A 43 -26.47 7.22 -30.50
N PRO A 44 -26.61 7.20 -31.85
CA PRO A 44 -25.74 7.90 -32.82
C PRO A 44 -25.73 9.43 -32.63
N GLY A 45 -24.55 10.02 -32.76
CA GLY A 45 -24.41 11.46 -32.53
C GLY A 45 -22.97 11.92 -32.45
N VAL A 46 -22.83 13.24 -32.29
CA VAL A 46 -21.54 13.94 -32.23
C VAL A 46 -21.46 14.74 -30.95
N VAL A 47 -20.32 14.68 -30.26
CA VAL A 47 -20.03 15.53 -29.11
C VAL A 47 -18.76 16.33 -29.35
N LYS A 48 -18.79 17.61 -28.98
CA LYS A 48 -17.61 18.48 -28.97
C LYS A 48 -17.08 18.55 -27.54
N LEU A 49 -15.79 18.30 -27.39
CA LEU A 49 -15.08 18.26 -26.11
C LEU A 49 -13.95 19.26 -26.12
N SER A 50 -13.67 19.89 -25.01
CA SER A 50 -12.43 20.65 -24.83
C SER A 50 -11.59 19.88 -23.85
N LEU A 51 -10.58 19.14 -24.34
CA LEU A 51 -9.68 18.36 -23.49
C LEU A 51 -8.60 19.27 -22.95
N THR A 52 -8.41 19.27 -21.63
CA THR A 52 -7.45 20.15 -20.96
C THR A 52 -6.09 19.48 -20.78
N THR A 53 -6.04 18.17 -20.81
CA THR A 53 -4.82 17.39 -20.60
C THR A 53 -4.55 16.43 -21.76
N PRO A 54 -3.30 16.33 -22.24
CA PRO A 54 -2.94 15.28 -23.17
C PRO A 54 -2.94 13.94 -22.46
N GLY A 55 -3.28 12.88 -23.19
CA GLY A 55 -3.34 11.54 -22.62
C GLY A 55 -4.26 10.60 -23.38
N GLU A 56 -4.43 9.42 -22.81
CA GLU A 56 -5.35 8.43 -23.35
C GLU A 56 -6.76 8.67 -22.82
N TYR A 57 -7.72 8.66 -23.73
CA TYR A 57 -9.16 8.82 -23.45
C TYR A 57 -9.91 7.57 -23.85
N ILE A 58 -10.91 7.21 -23.05
CA ILE A 58 -11.74 6.04 -23.25
C ILE A 58 -13.16 6.49 -23.58
N LEU A 59 -13.74 5.84 -24.60
CA LEU A 59 -15.14 5.93 -24.94
C LEU A 59 -15.87 4.76 -24.27
N TRP A 60 -16.84 5.10 -23.43
CA TRP A 60 -17.64 4.18 -22.66
C TRP A 60 -19.05 4.09 -23.24
N HIS A 61 -19.60 2.89 -23.30
CA HIS A 61 -21.02 2.64 -23.49
C HIS A 61 -21.67 2.41 -22.12
N GLU A 62 -22.48 3.36 -21.69
CA GLU A 62 -23.24 3.28 -20.44
C GLU A 62 -24.52 2.49 -20.68
N HIS A 63 -24.41 1.18 -20.70
CA HIS A 63 -25.50 0.30 -21.10
C HIS A 63 -26.60 0.18 -20.03
N ARG A 64 -26.30 0.48 -18.76
CA ARG A 64 -27.28 0.65 -17.68
C ARG A 64 -26.99 1.97 -16.97
N THR A 65 -27.89 2.94 -17.13
CA THR A 65 -27.68 4.29 -16.57
C THR A 65 -28.96 5.09 -16.55
N VAL A 66 -28.95 6.20 -15.79
CA VAL A 66 -29.98 7.23 -15.85
C VAL A 66 -29.40 8.47 -16.51
N TYR A 67 -29.93 8.86 -17.65
CA TYR A 67 -29.50 10.03 -18.38
C TYR A 67 -30.68 10.96 -18.66
N LYS A 68 -30.57 12.23 -18.26
CA LYS A 68 -31.63 13.24 -18.39
C LYS A 68 -33.00 12.76 -17.87
N GLY A 69 -33.00 12.06 -16.72
CA GLY A 69 -34.22 11.56 -16.05
C GLY A 69 -34.85 10.32 -16.71
N ARG A 70 -34.20 9.70 -17.69
CA ARG A 70 -34.65 8.45 -18.31
C ARG A 70 -33.67 7.32 -18.00
N THR A 71 -34.23 6.17 -17.66
CA THR A 71 -33.44 4.95 -17.42
C THR A 71 -33.17 4.27 -18.78
N TYR A 72 -31.92 3.90 -18.99
CA TYR A 72 -31.45 3.12 -20.11
C TYR A 72 -30.96 1.77 -19.58
N ASP A 73 -31.51 0.69 -20.10
CA ASP A 73 -31.07 -0.68 -19.82
C ASP A 73 -31.03 -1.43 -21.15
N VAL A 74 -29.86 -1.49 -21.74
CA VAL A 74 -29.64 -2.02 -23.10
C VAL A 74 -28.49 -3.03 -23.06
N PRO A 75 -28.36 -3.91 -24.06
CA PRO A 75 -27.24 -4.85 -24.11
C PRO A 75 -25.88 -4.12 -24.03
N ALA A 76 -24.93 -4.70 -23.29
CA ALA A 76 -23.59 -4.12 -23.13
C ALA A 76 -22.81 -4.02 -24.45
N GLN A 77 -23.06 -4.95 -25.35
CA GLN A 77 -22.42 -4.95 -26.67
C GLN A 77 -23.02 -3.86 -27.58
N MET A 78 -22.16 -3.12 -28.24
CA MET A 78 -22.60 -2.18 -29.27
C MET A 78 -23.09 -2.94 -30.50
N PRO A 79 -24.10 -2.40 -31.21
CA PRO A 79 -24.58 -3.00 -32.43
C PRO A 79 -23.52 -3.13 -33.53
N ASP A 80 -23.66 -4.15 -34.37
CA ASP A 80 -22.79 -4.33 -35.52
C ASP A 80 -22.90 -3.13 -36.48
N GLY A 81 -21.79 -2.77 -37.10
CA GLY A 81 -21.74 -1.61 -38.00
C GLY A 81 -21.57 -0.28 -37.29
N THR A 82 -21.43 -0.25 -35.94
CA THR A 82 -21.07 0.98 -35.22
C THR A 82 -19.68 1.49 -35.64
N ARG A 83 -19.59 2.76 -36.00
CA ARG A 83 -18.34 3.43 -36.38
C ARG A 83 -18.01 4.53 -35.38
N TYR A 84 -16.76 4.59 -34.99
CA TYR A 84 -16.25 5.64 -34.10
C TYR A 84 -15.29 6.52 -34.89
N ARG A 85 -15.42 7.84 -34.77
CA ARG A 85 -14.46 8.81 -35.32
C ARG A 85 -14.10 9.83 -34.28
N VAL A 86 -12.83 10.17 -34.23
CA VAL A 86 -12.32 11.23 -33.37
C VAL A 86 -11.51 12.20 -34.24
N GLN A 87 -11.87 13.45 -34.20
CA GLN A 87 -11.14 14.54 -34.85
C GLN A 87 -10.56 15.45 -33.77
N GLY A 88 -9.26 15.61 -33.79
CA GLY A 88 -8.51 16.51 -32.92
C GLY A 88 -8.06 17.77 -33.65
N PRO A 89 -7.29 18.64 -32.99
CA PRO A 89 -6.74 19.86 -33.58
C PRO A 89 -5.89 19.62 -34.84
N ASP A 90 -5.18 18.49 -34.91
CA ASP A 90 -4.26 18.14 -36.00
C ASP A 90 -4.89 17.21 -37.05
N GLY A 91 -6.20 16.94 -36.97
CA GLY A 91 -6.90 16.06 -37.88
C GLY A 91 -7.54 14.84 -37.25
N GLU A 92 -7.81 13.83 -38.08
CA GLU A 92 -8.44 12.57 -37.64
C GLU A 92 -7.47 11.73 -36.83
N ILE A 93 -7.95 11.20 -35.71
CA ILE A 93 -7.16 10.41 -34.76
C ILE A 93 -7.50 8.94 -34.87
N ALA A 94 -6.47 8.11 -34.91
CA ALA A 94 -6.64 6.66 -34.91
C ALA A 94 -7.28 6.18 -33.61
N ILE A 95 -8.36 5.40 -33.76
CA ILE A 95 -9.09 4.79 -32.66
C ILE A 95 -8.68 3.34 -32.55
N ARG A 96 -8.39 2.91 -31.32
CA ARG A 96 -8.18 1.49 -31.01
C ARG A 96 -9.46 0.94 -30.40
N GLY A 97 -9.97 -0.12 -30.99
CA GLY A 97 -11.07 -0.87 -30.38
C GLY A 97 -10.58 -1.43 -29.03
N ASN A 98 -11.35 -1.24 -27.99
CA ASN A 98 -11.02 -1.77 -26.68
C ASN A 98 -11.90 -3.00 -26.43
N SER A 99 -11.30 -4.18 -26.47
CA SER A 99 -11.99 -5.40 -26.06
C SER A 99 -11.88 -5.54 -24.55
N ALA A 100 -13.02 -5.29 -23.87
CA ALA A 100 -13.37 -5.88 -22.59
C ALA A 100 -12.86 -5.28 -21.27
N MET A 101 -12.68 -3.98 -21.12
CA MET A 101 -12.72 -3.42 -19.77
C MET A 101 -14.18 -3.15 -19.38
N ARG A 102 -14.73 -3.93 -18.45
CA ARG A 102 -16.03 -3.66 -17.83
C ARG A 102 -15.78 -2.89 -16.54
N LEU A 103 -16.46 -1.75 -16.41
CA LEU A 103 -16.59 -1.05 -15.14
C LEU A 103 -18.03 -1.17 -14.68
N GLU A 104 -18.22 -1.72 -13.49
CA GLU A 104 -19.49 -1.67 -12.79
C GLU A 104 -19.32 -0.61 -11.70
N ALA A 105 -19.97 0.54 -11.86
CA ALA A 105 -19.99 1.59 -10.86
C ALA A 105 -21.40 1.68 -10.27
N SER A 106 -21.53 1.45 -8.97
CA SER A 106 -22.74 1.73 -8.21
C SER A 106 -22.57 3.08 -7.53
N THR A 107 -23.38 4.06 -7.93
CA THR A 107 -23.46 5.35 -7.24
C THR A 107 -24.81 5.42 -6.53
N GLU A 108 -24.85 5.94 -5.31
CA GLU A 108 -26.02 6.01 -4.39
C GLU A 108 -27.40 5.82 -5.05
N GLY A 109 -27.93 4.59 -4.97
CA GLY A 109 -29.30 4.26 -5.43
C GLY A 109 -29.45 3.96 -6.93
N HIS A 110 -28.40 4.07 -7.74
CA HIS A 110 -28.43 3.75 -9.17
C HIS A 110 -27.26 2.85 -9.55
N GLU A 111 -27.55 1.63 -9.96
CA GLU A 111 -26.55 0.73 -10.54
C GLU A 111 -26.22 1.18 -11.95
N GLY A 112 -25.15 1.97 -12.11
CA GLY A 112 -24.58 2.29 -13.41
C GLY A 112 -23.66 1.16 -13.89
N ARG A 113 -23.82 0.72 -15.14
CA ARG A 113 -22.90 -0.24 -15.77
C ARG A 113 -22.41 0.30 -17.09
N SER A 114 -21.11 0.33 -17.24
CA SER A 114 -20.44 0.80 -18.46
C SER A 114 -19.42 -0.20 -18.97
N VAL A 115 -19.23 -0.19 -20.27
CA VAL A 115 -18.22 -1.02 -20.98
C VAL A 115 -17.40 -0.11 -21.86
N SER A 116 -16.08 -0.23 -21.80
CA SER A 116 -15.21 0.49 -22.73
C SER A 116 -15.35 -0.10 -24.13
N VAL A 117 -15.58 0.77 -25.12
CA VAL A 117 -15.79 0.35 -26.51
C VAL A 117 -14.69 0.80 -27.45
N ALA A 118 -14.02 1.92 -27.12
CA ALA A 118 -12.93 2.45 -27.91
C ALA A 118 -12.00 3.32 -27.04
N GLN A 119 -10.79 3.53 -27.51
CA GLN A 119 -9.82 4.43 -26.89
C GLN A 119 -9.05 5.21 -27.96
N PHE A 120 -8.64 6.43 -27.62
CA PHE A 120 -7.84 7.27 -28.48
C PHE A 120 -6.82 8.07 -27.68
N GLN A 121 -5.74 8.49 -28.35
CA GLN A 121 -4.67 9.30 -27.76
C GLN A 121 -4.86 10.75 -28.10
N ALA A 122 -5.11 11.61 -27.13
CA ALA A 122 -5.07 13.06 -27.30
C ALA A 122 -3.62 13.53 -27.13
N ALA A 123 -3.00 14.03 -28.20
CA ALA A 123 -1.60 14.47 -28.20
C ALA A 123 -1.42 15.83 -27.50
N GLN A 124 -2.41 16.70 -27.57
CA GLN A 124 -2.37 18.07 -27.05
C GLN A 124 -3.73 18.50 -26.51
N PRO A 125 -3.77 19.50 -25.61
CA PRO A 125 -5.01 20.13 -25.20
C PRO A 125 -5.69 20.83 -26.37
N GLY A 126 -7.01 20.89 -26.33
CA GLY A 126 -7.75 21.63 -27.40
C GLY A 126 -9.14 21.04 -27.67
N PRO A 127 -9.78 21.52 -28.75
CA PRO A 127 -11.08 21.03 -29.16
C PRO A 127 -10.99 19.70 -29.87
N TYR A 128 -11.81 18.74 -29.42
CA TYR A 128 -11.97 17.42 -30.01
C TYR A 128 -13.43 17.19 -30.38
N VAL A 129 -13.65 16.47 -31.46
CA VAL A 129 -14.97 16.05 -31.89
C VAL A 129 -15.01 14.55 -31.92
N VAL A 130 -15.91 13.95 -31.14
CA VAL A 130 -16.13 12.50 -31.10
C VAL A 130 -17.47 12.21 -31.73
N ALA A 131 -17.49 11.43 -32.79
CA ALA A 131 -18.67 10.98 -33.50
C ALA A 131 -18.84 9.46 -33.32
N VAL A 132 -20.08 9.04 -33.02
CA VAL A 132 -20.51 7.64 -33.05
C VAL A 132 -21.62 7.51 -34.06
N GLU A 133 -21.37 6.73 -35.10
CA GLU A 133 -22.26 6.56 -36.24
C GLU A 133 -22.76 5.13 -36.32
N GLY A 134 -23.97 4.95 -36.80
CA GLY A 134 -24.59 3.62 -37.00
C GLY A 134 -26.11 3.72 -37.06
N ASP A 135 -26.75 2.68 -37.53
CA ASP A 135 -28.22 2.57 -37.54
C ASP A 135 -28.67 1.70 -36.36
N PHE A 136 -28.83 2.35 -35.20
CA PHE A 136 -29.28 1.73 -33.97
C PHE A 136 -30.09 2.65 -33.07
N LYS A 137 -30.85 2.09 -32.13
CA LYS A 137 -31.62 2.83 -31.14
C LYS A 137 -30.67 3.66 -30.24
N PRO A 138 -31.10 4.87 -29.82
CA PRO A 138 -30.27 5.75 -28.99
C PRO A 138 -29.63 5.03 -27.78
N ARG A 139 -28.33 5.25 -27.59
CA ARG A 139 -27.54 4.71 -26.49
C ARG A 139 -26.75 5.81 -25.80
N VAL A 140 -26.51 5.64 -24.51
CA VAL A 140 -25.74 6.61 -23.71
C VAL A 140 -24.27 6.25 -23.80
N MET A 141 -23.47 7.26 -24.18
CA MET A 141 -22.01 7.15 -24.28
C MET A 141 -21.37 8.18 -23.38
N ALA A 142 -20.17 7.87 -22.90
CA ALA A 142 -19.35 8.81 -22.14
C ALA A 142 -17.91 8.80 -22.65
N VAL A 143 -17.27 9.97 -22.64
CA VAL A 143 -15.84 10.13 -22.97
C VAL A 143 -15.14 10.67 -21.75
N GLY A 144 -14.08 10.02 -21.32
CA GLY A 144 -13.26 10.47 -20.19
C GLY A 144 -11.82 9.98 -20.27
N PRO A 145 -10.92 10.61 -19.51
CA PRO A 145 -9.53 10.21 -19.47
C PRO A 145 -9.36 8.78 -18.93
N ASN A 146 -8.38 8.05 -19.48
CA ASN A 146 -7.99 6.76 -18.91
C ASN A 146 -7.26 6.99 -17.58
N ARG A 147 -7.91 6.57 -16.50
CA ARG A 147 -7.41 6.80 -15.13
C ARG A 147 -6.70 5.60 -14.52
N THR A 148 -6.64 4.48 -15.21
CA THR A 148 -6.03 3.26 -14.67
C THR A 148 -4.59 3.51 -14.24
N TRP A 149 -3.76 4.04 -15.14
CA TRP A 149 -2.37 4.34 -14.82
C TRP A 149 -2.19 5.45 -13.77
N PRO A 150 -2.87 6.62 -13.86
CA PRO A 150 -2.83 7.65 -12.83
C PRO A 150 -3.23 7.15 -11.43
N ILE A 151 -4.27 6.30 -11.33
CA ILE A 151 -4.68 5.71 -10.04
C ILE A 151 -3.60 4.76 -9.51
N MET A 152 -3.04 3.89 -10.34
CA MET A 152 -1.96 2.98 -9.93
C MET A 152 -0.71 3.76 -9.48
N LYS A 153 -0.35 4.82 -10.20
CA LYS A 153 0.75 5.72 -9.83
C LYS A 153 0.49 6.38 -8.48
N LEU A 154 -0.69 6.96 -8.29
CA LEU A 154 -1.08 7.56 -7.00
C LEU A 154 -1.02 6.54 -5.86
N ALA A 155 -1.57 5.34 -6.07
CA ALA A 155 -1.52 4.27 -5.06
C ALA A 155 -0.07 3.92 -4.69
N GLY A 156 0.84 3.85 -5.67
CA GLY A 156 2.27 3.65 -5.45
C GLY A 156 2.92 4.80 -4.67
N GLU A 157 2.66 6.04 -5.04
CA GLU A 157 3.22 7.24 -4.38
C GLU A 157 2.72 7.37 -2.94
N VAL A 158 1.43 7.14 -2.68
CA VAL A 158 0.85 7.17 -1.34
C VAL A 158 1.42 6.04 -0.49
N SER A 159 1.47 4.82 -1.03
CA SER A 159 2.05 3.66 -0.32
C SER A 159 3.51 3.90 0.04
N LEU A 160 4.32 4.37 -0.90
CA LEU A 160 5.73 4.69 -0.65
C LEU A 160 5.87 5.78 0.41
N THR A 161 5.08 6.85 0.34
CA THR A 161 5.10 7.93 1.32
C THR A 161 4.78 7.44 2.72
N VAL A 162 3.74 6.61 2.87
CA VAL A 162 3.34 6.05 4.18
C VAL A 162 4.41 5.08 4.71
N ILE A 163 4.98 4.23 3.85
CA ILE A 163 6.05 3.29 4.23
C ILE A 163 7.29 4.05 4.71
N LEU A 164 7.72 5.09 3.98
CA LEU A 164 8.88 5.89 4.36
C LEU A 164 8.64 6.67 5.66
N ALA A 165 7.45 7.24 5.84
CA ALA A 165 7.09 7.96 7.07
C ALA A 165 7.05 7.02 8.27
N LEU A 166 6.48 5.83 8.12
CA LEU A 166 6.45 4.80 9.15
C LEU A 166 7.88 4.35 9.50
N GLY A 167 8.71 4.04 8.49
CA GLY A 167 10.10 3.67 8.68
C GLY A 167 10.91 4.75 9.41
N ALA A 168 10.76 6.01 9.01
CA ALA A 168 11.42 7.15 9.68
C ALA A 168 10.93 7.34 11.12
N ALA A 169 9.63 7.25 11.36
CA ALA A 169 9.06 7.36 12.71
C ALA A 169 9.59 6.27 13.65
N ILE A 170 9.70 5.04 13.14
CA ILE A 170 10.25 3.93 13.91
C ILE A 170 11.74 4.12 14.15
N ALA A 171 12.51 4.57 13.16
CA ALA A 171 13.94 4.85 13.33
C ALA A 171 14.17 5.93 14.42
N VAL A 172 13.37 7.00 14.41
CA VAL A 172 13.44 8.07 15.42
C VAL A 172 13.01 7.55 16.81
N GLY A 173 11.93 6.81 16.89
CA GLY A 173 11.45 6.21 18.14
C GLY A 173 12.46 5.21 18.72
N LEU A 174 13.05 4.37 17.85
CA LEU A 174 14.10 3.42 18.24
C LEU A 174 15.37 4.13 18.69
N TYR A 175 15.81 5.16 17.96
CA TYR A 175 16.96 5.97 18.38
C TYR A 175 16.73 6.60 19.76
N GLY A 176 15.54 7.18 20.00
CA GLY A 176 15.17 7.72 21.30
C GLY A 176 15.17 6.66 22.40
N PHE A 177 14.62 5.49 22.10
CA PHE A 177 14.63 4.34 23.00
C PHE A 177 16.07 3.86 23.31
N LEU A 178 16.88 3.64 22.28
CA LEU A 178 18.28 3.21 22.46
C LEU A 178 19.08 4.22 23.29
N ARG A 179 18.88 5.50 23.06
CA ARG A 179 19.57 6.55 23.81
C ARG A 179 19.15 6.61 25.28
N THR A 180 17.91 6.24 25.62
CA THR A 180 17.40 6.25 26.99
C THR A 180 17.71 4.97 27.75
N VAL A 181 17.68 3.82 27.09
CA VAL A 181 17.87 2.50 27.70
C VAL A 181 19.32 2.01 27.60
N VAL A 182 20.04 2.41 26.55
CA VAL A 182 21.40 1.97 26.22
C VAL A 182 22.47 2.96 26.66
N ALA A 183 22.08 4.16 27.19
CA ALA A 183 23.05 5.16 27.66
C ALA A 183 24.02 4.52 28.67
N PRO A 184 25.34 4.77 28.54
CA PRO A 184 26.34 4.25 29.49
C PRO A 184 26.20 4.96 30.83
N GLY A 185 25.49 4.31 31.75
CA GLY A 185 25.26 4.91 33.09
C GLY A 185 24.91 3.88 34.19
N ALA A 186 24.76 2.60 33.82
CA ALA A 186 24.50 1.54 34.78
C ALA A 186 25.55 0.42 34.65
N ALA A 187 26.81 0.76 34.79
CA ALA A 187 27.83 -0.21 35.19
C ALA A 187 27.65 -0.44 36.71
N GLY A 188 26.51 -1.05 37.06
CA GLY A 188 26.28 -1.62 38.40
C GLY A 188 26.85 -3.01 38.48
N SER A 189 27.24 -3.44 39.64
CA SER A 189 27.68 -4.77 40.07
C SER A 189 26.99 -5.92 39.28
N GLY A 190 27.67 -7.02 38.98
CA GLY A 190 27.30 -8.10 38.06
C GLY A 190 25.83 -8.57 38.07
N GLU A 191 25.13 -8.53 39.22
CA GLU A 191 23.70 -8.86 39.34
C GLU A 191 22.80 -7.81 38.67
N GLY A 192 23.10 -6.53 38.82
CA GLY A 192 22.33 -5.44 38.12
C GLY A 192 22.47 -5.50 36.60
N THR A 193 23.59 -6.00 36.10
CA THR A 193 23.84 -6.18 34.66
C THR A 193 23.03 -7.33 34.10
N GLN A 194 22.92 -8.47 34.79
CA GLN A 194 22.12 -9.60 34.34
C GLN A 194 20.62 -9.31 34.35
N ASP A 195 20.10 -8.59 35.35
CA ASP A 195 18.69 -8.19 35.40
C ASP A 195 18.35 -7.21 34.27
N SER A 196 19.23 -6.28 33.94
CA SER A 196 19.04 -5.36 32.81
C SER A 196 19.06 -6.08 31.46
N LEU A 197 19.95 -7.06 31.27
CA LEU A 197 20.01 -7.88 30.06
C LEU A 197 18.77 -8.79 29.93
N ARG A 198 18.26 -9.33 31.05
CA ARG A 198 17.03 -10.11 31.08
C ARG A 198 15.83 -9.27 30.65
N LYS A 199 15.68 -8.06 31.17
CA LYS A 199 14.63 -7.10 30.77
C LYS A 199 14.74 -6.76 29.29
N LEU A 200 15.95 -6.60 28.79
CA LEU A 200 16.23 -6.28 27.40
C LEU A 200 15.85 -7.47 26.47
N ALA A 201 16.20 -8.70 26.84
CA ALA A 201 15.80 -9.91 26.11
C ALA A 201 14.26 -10.04 26.07
N GLY A 202 13.57 -9.76 27.18
CA GLY A 202 12.11 -9.73 27.24
C GLY A 202 11.51 -8.67 26.31
N LEU A 203 12.10 -7.47 26.26
CA LEU A 203 11.69 -6.43 25.34
C LEU A 203 11.84 -6.87 23.88
N VAL A 204 12.94 -7.53 23.52
CA VAL A 204 13.14 -8.03 22.14
C VAL A 204 12.10 -9.07 21.77
N TYR A 205 11.72 -9.97 22.66
CA TYR A 205 10.59 -10.87 22.42
C TYR A 205 9.27 -10.10 22.22
N GLY A 206 9.05 -9.04 23.00
CA GLY A 206 7.90 -8.13 22.81
C GLY A 206 7.91 -7.44 21.43
N LEU A 207 9.07 -6.95 21.00
CA LEU A 207 9.24 -6.34 19.66
C LEU A 207 9.03 -7.38 18.54
N GLN A 208 9.50 -8.61 18.73
CA GLN A 208 9.26 -9.71 17.80
C GLN A 208 7.76 -10.06 17.73
N ALA A 209 7.05 -10.11 18.85
CA ALA A 209 5.61 -10.32 18.86
C ALA A 209 4.86 -9.15 18.16
N ALA A 210 5.23 -7.91 18.45
CA ALA A 210 4.66 -6.73 17.83
C ALA A 210 4.94 -6.67 16.32
N SER A 211 6.00 -7.33 15.83
CA SER A 211 6.34 -7.36 14.41
C SER A 211 5.31 -8.10 13.53
N MET A 212 4.46 -8.91 14.13
CA MET A 212 3.34 -9.53 13.42
C MET A 212 2.29 -8.49 12.95
N LEU A 213 2.21 -7.36 13.65
CA LEU A 213 1.33 -6.24 13.31
C LEU A 213 2.09 -5.15 12.56
N VAL A 214 3.34 -4.90 12.99
CA VAL A 214 4.18 -3.81 12.49
C VAL A 214 5.57 -4.38 12.17
N GLY A 215 5.71 -5.01 11.01
CA GLY A 215 6.88 -5.83 10.60
C GLY A 215 8.26 -5.24 10.89
N VAL A 216 8.37 -3.91 10.94
CA VAL A 216 9.64 -3.21 11.16
C VAL A 216 10.17 -3.33 12.60
N THR A 217 9.34 -3.64 13.59
CA THR A 217 9.81 -3.86 14.98
C THR A 217 10.71 -5.09 15.10
N LEU A 218 10.65 -6.00 14.12
CA LEU A 218 11.56 -7.13 14.01
C LEU A 218 13.02 -6.68 13.83
N PHE A 219 13.25 -5.65 13.00
CA PHE A 219 14.58 -5.07 12.78
C PHE A 219 15.09 -4.37 14.04
N ALA A 220 14.21 -3.67 14.76
CA ALA A 220 14.56 -3.07 16.03
C ALA A 220 15.09 -4.12 17.04
N GLY A 221 14.40 -5.23 17.16
CA GLY A 221 14.81 -6.34 18.04
C GLY A 221 16.19 -6.88 17.71
N VAL A 222 16.47 -7.13 16.42
CA VAL A 222 17.78 -7.70 16.02
C VAL A 222 18.92 -6.70 16.21
N ILE A 223 18.70 -5.42 15.98
CA ILE A 223 19.70 -4.36 16.21
C ILE A 223 20.08 -4.34 17.71
N ILE A 224 19.09 -4.35 18.60
CA ILE A 224 19.33 -4.40 20.05
C ILE A 224 20.18 -5.62 20.41
N ASN A 225 19.84 -6.78 19.85
CA ASN A 225 20.58 -8.02 20.08
C ASN A 225 22.06 -7.89 19.67
N TYR A 226 22.33 -7.38 18.46
CA TYR A 226 23.72 -7.21 18.01
C TYR A 226 24.50 -6.21 18.85
N LEU A 227 23.88 -5.12 19.30
CA LEU A 227 24.53 -4.10 20.15
C LEU A 227 24.85 -4.60 21.55
N ARG A 228 24.10 -5.59 22.07
CA ARG A 228 24.21 -6.06 23.44
C ARG A 228 24.71 -7.50 23.60
N ARG A 229 24.91 -8.20 22.51
CA ARG A 229 25.34 -9.60 22.45
C ARG A 229 26.63 -9.84 23.27
N GLU A 230 27.63 -8.94 23.14
CA GLU A 230 28.89 -9.07 23.84
C GLU A 230 28.74 -8.98 25.37
N GLN A 231 27.78 -8.19 25.84
CA GLN A 231 27.50 -8.05 27.28
C GLN A 231 26.81 -9.29 27.87
N ALA A 232 26.15 -10.08 27.02
CA ALA A 232 25.53 -11.34 27.41
C ALA A 232 26.47 -12.52 27.32
N ALA A 233 27.68 -12.37 26.75
CA ALA A 233 28.63 -13.45 26.56
C ALA A 233 29.02 -14.12 27.89
N GLY A 234 29.07 -15.44 27.93
CA GLY A 234 29.36 -16.25 29.11
C GLY A 234 28.22 -16.33 30.15
N THR A 235 27.06 -15.67 29.87
CA THR A 235 25.87 -15.79 30.74
C THR A 235 24.82 -16.71 30.07
N TRP A 236 23.86 -17.20 30.87
CA TRP A 236 22.74 -17.99 30.35
C TRP A 236 21.88 -17.19 29.32
N LEU A 237 21.92 -15.88 29.38
CA LEU A 237 21.23 -14.99 28.48
C LEU A 237 21.83 -14.98 27.04
N GLU A 238 23.10 -15.31 26.88
CA GLU A 238 23.74 -15.40 25.55
C GLU A 238 22.97 -16.33 24.61
N SER A 239 22.43 -17.41 25.12
CA SER A 239 21.61 -18.35 24.36
C SER A 239 20.31 -17.72 23.87
N HIS A 240 19.67 -16.81 24.65
CA HIS A 240 18.48 -16.07 24.25
C HIS A 240 18.77 -15.07 23.13
N PHE A 241 19.87 -14.33 23.23
CA PHE A 241 20.28 -13.40 22.16
C PHE A 241 20.56 -14.14 20.85
N THR A 242 21.26 -15.28 20.94
CA THR A 242 21.52 -16.13 19.76
C THR A 242 20.23 -16.68 19.17
N TRP A 243 19.30 -17.14 20.01
CA TRP A 243 17.99 -17.64 19.60
C TRP A 243 17.18 -16.58 18.86
N GLN A 244 17.12 -15.33 19.37
CA GLN A 244 16.41 -14.21 18.80
C GLN A 244 17.02 -13.78 17.46
N ILE A 245 18.36 -13.70 17.34
CA ILE A 245 19.07 -13.38 16.10
C ILE A 245 18.78 -14.45 15.04
N ARG A 246 18.86 -15.74 15.38
CA ARG A 246 18.53 -16.83 14.45
C ARG A 246 17.07 -16.77 14.03
N THR A 247 16.16 -16.44 14.94
CA THR A 247 14.73 -16.28 14.63
C THR A 247 14.52 -15.17 13.59
N PHE A 248 15.20 -14.04 13.73
CA PHE A 248 15.15 -12.94 12.75
C PHE A 248 15.58 -13.40 11.36
N TRP A 249 16.77 -13.99 11.22
CA TRP A 249 17.32 -14.37 9.92
C TRP A 249 16.48 -15.44 9.22
N TRP A 250 16.04 -16.45 9.96
CA TRP A 250 15.18 -17.48 9.39
C TRP A 250 13.80 -16.94 9.01
N SER A 251 13.22 -16.05 9.81
CA SER A 251 11.95 -15.41 9.46
C SER A 251 12.05 -14.56 8.20
N LEU A 252 13.18 -13.84 8.04
CA LEU A 252 13.45 -13.06 6.84
C LEU A 252 13.59 -13.97 5.61
N ALA A 253 14.37 -15.05 5.72
CA ALA A 253 14.58 -16.01 4.63
C ALA A 253 13.29 -16.69 4.19
N TRP A 254 12.49 -17.20 5.12
CA TRP A 254 11.20 -17.83 4.82
C TRP A 254 10.17 -16.82 4.32
N GLY A 255 10.17 -15.61 4.86
CA GLY A 255 9.32 -14.53 4.38
C GLY A 255 9.61 -14.15 2.93
N MET A 256 10.88 -13.97 2.58
CA MET A 256 11.29 -13.68 1.19
C MET A 256 10.95 -14.84 0.24
N LEU A 257 11.20 -16.09 0.63
CA LEU A 257 10.86 -17.27 -0.16
C LEU A 257 9.34 -17.39 -0.35
N GLY A 258 8.58 -17.18 0.72
CA GLY A 258 7.12 -17.21 0.66
C GLY A 258 6.53 -16.15 -0.26
N ILE A 259 7.02 -14.91 -0.19
CA ILE A 259 6.60 -13.82 -1.08
C ILE A 259 6.97 -14.15 -2.54
N ALA A 260 8.20 -14.59 -2.79
CA ALA A 260 8.66 -14.92 -4.13
C ALA A 260 7.86 -16.04 -4.80
N THR A 261 7.37 -17.00 -4.00
CA THR A 261 6.61 -18.16 -4.49
C THR A 261 5.10 -18.03 -4.30
N ALA A 262 4.60 -16.89 -3.81
CA ALA A 262 3.17 -16.65 -3.59
C ALA A 262 2.34 -16.72 -4.89
N ILE A 263 2.93 -16.33 -6.03
CA ILE A 263 2.28 -16.36 -7.36
C ILE A 263 1.82 -17.78 -7.73
N VAL A 264 2.57 -18.81 -7.31
CA VAL A 264 2.24 -20.22 -7.57
C VAL A 264 1.51 -20.88 -6.39
N LEU A 265 0.93 -20.09 -5.48
CA LEU A 265 0.19 -20.50 -4.28
C LEU A 265 1.02 -21.25 -3.23
N VAL A 266 2.14 -21.86 -3.60
CA VAL A 266 3.04 -22.57 -2.66
C VAL A 266 3.56 -21.61 -1.59
N GLY A 267 3.86 -20.36 -1.96
CA GLY A 267 4.33 -19.35 -1.04
C GLY A 267 3.36 -19.02 0.10
N VAL A 268 2.04 -19.15 -0.14
CA VAL A 268 1.03 -18.93 0.91
C VAL A 268 1.20 -19.96 2.05
N PHE A 269 1.42 -21.23 1.72
CA PHE A 269 1.65 -22.28 2.71
C PHE A 269 2.98 -22.07 3.45
N ILE A 270 4.02 -21.60 2.74
CA ILE A 270 5.31 -21.23 3.34
C ILE A 270 5.13 -20.08 4.34
N LEU A 271 4.37 -19.03 3.96
CA LEU A 271 4.12 -17.89 4.85
C LEU A 271 3.32 -18.30 6.11
N ILE A 272 2.29 -19.12 5.95
CA ILE A 272 1.52 -19.63 7.08
C ILE A 272 2.40 -20.48 7.99
N GLY A 273 3.15 -21.45 7.44
CA GLY A 273 4.03 -22.33 8.21
C GLY A 273 5.13 -21.55 8.94
N SER A 274 5.76 -20.58 8.26
CA SER A 274 6.78 -19.71 8.86
C SER A 274 6.19 -18.82 9.96
N GLY A 275 4.97 -18.34 9.80
CA GLY A 275 4.25 -17.56 10.82
C GLY A 275 3.99 -18.37 12.09
N VAL A 276 3.48 -19.60 11.95
CA VAL A 276 3.27 -20.51 13.08
C VAL A 276 4.59 -20.83 13.78
N TRP A 277 5.65 -21.13 13.01
CA TRP A 277 6.98 -21.38 13.54
C TRP A 277 7.53 -20.15 14.27
N PHE A 278 7.32 -18.94 13.74
CA PHE A 278 7.76 -17.69 14.35
C PHE A 278 7.07 -17.46 15.71
N VAL A 279 5.75 -17.64 15.79
CA VAL A 279 4.99 -17.56 17.05
C VAL A 279 5.53 -18.57 18.07
N TYR A 280 5.72 -19.81 17.66
CA TYR A 280 6.30 -20.85 18.52
C TYR A 280 7.65 -20.41 19.10
N ARG A 281 8.54 -19.85 18.27
CA ARG A 281 9.88 -19.40 18.70
C ARG A 281 9.81 -18.27 19.73
N ILE A 282 8.89 -17.32 19.55
CA ILE A 282 8.69 -16.22 20.49
C ILE A 282 8.15 -16.73 21.82
N VAL A 283 7.07 -17.50 21.79
CA VAL A 283 6.40 -18.00 22.99
C VAL A 283 7.35 -18.88 23.82
N ARG A 284 8.04 -19.82 23.17
CA ARG A 284 8.98 -20.69 23.85
C ARG A 284 10.14 -19.89 24.46
N GLY A 285 10.74 -18.99 23.70
CA GLY A 285 11.83 -18.16 24.20
C GLY A 285 11.42 -17.29 25.39
N TRP A 286 10.19 -16.76 25.35
CA TRP A 286 9.65 -15.95 26.45
C TRP A 286 9.42 -16.77 27.73
N ILE A 287 8.88 -17.98 27.58
CA ILE A 287 8.67 -18.91 28.73
C ILE A 287 10.01 -19.23 29.41
N GLU A 288 11.01 -19.70 28.63
CA GLU A 288 12.33 -20.06 29.17
C GLU A 288 13.02 -18.83 29.80
N LEU A 289 12.87 -17.64 29.23
CA LEU A 289 13.38 -16.39 29.81
C LEU A 289 12.75 -16.09 31.18
N ASN A 290 11.43 -16.26 31.30
CA ASN A 290 10.73 -16.01 32.56
C ASN A 290 11.10 -17.05 33.65
N GLU A 291 11.39 -18.27 33.25
CA GLU A 291 11.83 -19.32 34.13
C GLU A 291 13.35 -19.27 34.45
N GLY A 292 14.08 -18.31 33.85
CA GLY A 292 15.52 -18.15 34.08
C GLY A 292 16.38 -19.28 33.49
N ARG A 293 15.86 -19.98 32.49
CA ARG A 293 16.52 -21.12 31.83
C ARG A 293 17.19 -20.72 30.52
N PRO A 294 18.37 -21.28 30.18
CA PRO A 294 18.99 -21.02 28.89
C PRO A 294 18.20 -21.69 27.75
N MET A 295 18.28 -21.08 26.56
CA MET A 295 17.82 -21.71 25.34
C MET A 295 18.83 -22.75 24.84
N TYR A 296 18.34 -23.85 24.27
CA TYR A 296 19.22 -24.71 23.49
C TYR A 296 19.44 -24.07 22.10
N VAL A 297 20.69 -23.99 21.73
CA VAL A 297 21.15 -23.27 20.53
C VAL A 297 21.65 -24.24 19.49
#